data_f1c1757ea3ad750f11cf810b5bf34f4c
#
_entry.id   f1c1757ea3ad750f11cf810b5bf34f4c
#
_cell.length_a   1.000
_cell.length_b   1.000
_cell.length_c   1.000
_cell.angle_alpha   90.00
_cell.angle_beta   90.00
_cell.angle_gamma   90.00
#
_symmetry.space_group_name_H-M   'P 1'
#
loop_
_entity.id
_entity.type
_entity.pdbx_description
1 polymer ?
#
loop_
_entity_poly.entity_id
_entity_poly.type
_entity_poly.pdbx_seq_one_letter_code
_entity_poly.pdbx_strand_id
1 'polypeptide(L)'
;MKPLRGNFDTQYNTYIAAGEPLIFHCHHYNTFLQATLEDTKDYIDIYPILIESAQEIVYAQMNQFFSENQIAEIEERKQIAEDFFMFCGYGKFSLENVSVDGGKVVSESDHYSYGWKSKFGLRAENEPMVSFFTRGFLAGATEAIFNLALGSMECKQLSCYTKNDSFVSFELTKNINSKKLSNSPKQGTTQNHTLNNPNNTSVNYLGIREALTNMPIEGTPSSKGIIDAFGVLLTRMYSNYYCQTSYRMLKKLEETMGSDGLMLADQLLTEAGHVCAFNTFGGIMQSAEWNGLIKPMCQTREDWVHGIVAVVNAFGWGFWEILELEPAKKLVVKVTNGYEANSYLQTLGKSSIPISFLAKGGTKGIMNLIYNGDITTQPSLTDEYYSEICNSPKAFSVRQTKCRAMGDDQDIFEVYL
;
A
#
# COMPACT_ATOMS: atom_id res chain seq x y z
N MET A 1 -9.40 -26.15 9.63
CA MET A 1 -8.60 -24.90 9.76
C MET A 1 -9.43 -23.72 9.25
N LYS A 2 -9.56 -22.66 10.04
CA LYS A 2 -10.22 -21.41 9.63
C LYS A 2 -9.18 -20.52 8.95
N PRO A 3 -9.33 -20.14 7.68
CA PRO A 3 -8.36 -19.29 7.01
C PRO A 3 -8.46 -17.85 7.55
N LEU A 4 -7.33 -17.16 7.68
CA LEU A 4 -7.30 -15.71 7.84
C LEU A 4 -7.61 -15.05 6.50
N ARG A 5 -8.72 -14.33 6.41
CA ARG A 5 -9.15 -13.63 5.20
C ARG A 5 -9.68 -12.25 5.56
N GLY A 6 -9.50 -11.30 4.66
CA GLY A 6 -10.10 -9.98 4.77
C GLY A 6 -11.49 -9.95 4.17
N ASN A 7 -12.41 -9.27 4.85
CA ASN A 7 -13.72 -8.96 4.33
C ASN A 7 -13.80 -7.46 4.02
N PHE A 8 -14.52 -7.10 2.96
CA PHE A 8 -14.76 -5.68 2.66
C PHE A 8 -15.83 -5.14 3.62
N ASP A 9 -15.44 -4.13 4.39
CA ASP A 9 -16.33 -3.41 5.30
C ASP A 9 -16.89 -2.17 4.59
N THR A 10 -18.18 -2.19 4.31
CA THR A 10 -18.85 -1.09 3.58
C THR A 10 -19.04 0.17 4.42
N GLN A 11 -18.96 0.08 5.75
CA GLN A 11 -19.06 1.23 6.66
C GLN A 11 -17.75 2.04 6.66
N TYR A 12 -16.62 1.35 6.49
CA TYR A 12 -15.28 1.97 6.46
C TYR A 12 -14.73 2.09 5.04
N ASN A 13 -15.38 1.42 4.08
CA ASN A 13 -14.96 1.31 2.68
C ASN A 13 -13.53 0.81 2.54
N THR A 14 -13.21 -0.26 3.26
CA THR A 14 -11.89 -0.90 3.25
C THR A 14 -12.01 -2.40 3.56
N TYR A 15 -10.96 -3.17 3.28
CA TYR A 15 -10.88 -4.57 3.72
C TYR A 15 -10.35 -4.63 5.14
N ILE A 16 -10.90 -5.52 5.97
CA ILE A 16 -10.43 -5.73 7.34
C ILE A 16 -10.17 -7.23 7.55
N ALA A 17 -8.97 -7.55 8.02
CA ALA A 17 -8.54 -8.91 8.35
C ALA A 17 -7.97 -8.95 9.77
N ALA A 18 -8.69 -9.60 10.71
CA ALA A 18 -8.31 -9.67 12.13
C ALA A 18 -7.88 -8.28 12.66
N GLY A 19 -8.77 -7.30 12.53
CA GLY A 19 -8.55 -5.93 13.02
C GLY A 19 -7.64 -5.03 12.18
N GLU A 20 -6.86 -5.58 11.23
CA GLU A 20 -5.97 -4.78 10.39
C GLU A 20 -6.64 -4.40 9.05
N PRO A 21 -6.61 -3.09 8.70
CA PRO A 21 -7.11 -2.64 7.42
C PRO A 21 -6.13 -2.98 6.28
N LEU A 22 -6.69 -3.58 5.23
CA LEU A 22 -5.98 -3.96 4.02
C LEU A 22 -6.51 -3.16 2.84
N ILE A 23 -5.62 -2.75 1.95
CA ILE A 23 -5.95 -2.01 0.75
C ILE A 23 -5.25 -2.62 -0.46
N PHE A 24 -5.85 -2.53 -1.64
CA PHE A 24 -5.15 -2.94 -2.84
C PHE A 24 -4.17 -1.87 -3.28
N HIS A 25 -2.92 -2.32 -3.48
CA HIS A 25 -1.88 -1.55 -4.15
C HIS A 25 -1.07 -2.45 -5.09
N CYS A 26 -0.40 -1.83 -6.05
CA CYS A 26 0.41 -2.55 -7.02
C CYS A 26 1.92 -2.50 -6.69
N HIS A 27 2.67 -3.36 -7.40
CA HIS A 27 4.13 -3.40 -7.29
C HIS A 27 4.81 -2.07 -7.60
N HIS A 28 4.24 -1.25 -8.49
CA HIS A 28 4.81 0.07 -8.79
C HIS A 28 4.84 0.95 -7.54
N TYR A 29 3.72 1.04 -6.79
CA TYR A 29 3.71 1.81 -5.55
C TYR A 29 4.59 1.18 -4.47
N ASN A 30 4.48 -0.15 -4.28
CA ASN A 30 5.24 -0.86 -3.26
C ASN A 30 6.75 -0.65 -3.40
N THR A 31 7.25 -0.79 -4.63
CA THR A 31 8.69 -0.65 -4.91
C THR A 31 9.13 0.80 -4.99
N PHE A 32 8.29 1.68 -5.54
CA PHE A 32 8.64 3.09 -5.66
C PHE A 32 8.62 3.80 -4.30
N LEU A 33 7.60 3.54 -3.46
CA LEU A 33 7.59 4.05 -2.09
C LEU A 33 8.83 3.57 -1.32
N GLN A 34 9.16 2.28 -1.41
CA GLN A 34 10.35 1.75 -0.75
C GLN A 34 11.61 2.45 -1.26
N ALA A 35 11.79 2.62 -2.57
CA ALA A 35 12.93 3.35 -3.14
C ALA A 35 13.00 4.79 -2.63
N THR A 36 11.87 5.50 -2.63
CA THR A 36 11.74 6.85 -2.09
C THR A 36 12.13 6.94 -0.61
N LEU A 37 11.73 5.95 0.20
CA LEU A 37 12.13 5.87 1.60
C LEU A 37 13.64 5.60 1.73
N GLU A 38 14.20 4.72 0.90
CA GLU A 38 15.64 4.42 0.88
C GLU A 38 16.50 5.60 0.43
N ASP A 39 15.97 6.56 -0.34
CA ASP A 39 16.67 7.80 -0.71
C ASP A 39 16.98 8.68 0.50
N THR A 40 16.34 8.44 1.64
CA THR A 40 16.64 9.15 2.91
C THR A 40 17.76 8.51 3.74
N LYS A 41 18.37 7.42 3.27
CA LYS A 41 19.39 6.62 4.01
C LYS A 41 20.61 7.42 4.47
N ASP A 42 20.94 8.49 3.77
CA ASP A 42 22.10 9.34 4.13
C ASP A 42 21.78 10.30 5.29
N TYR A 43 20.50 10.46 5.63
CA TYR A 43 20.02 11.33 6.70
C TYR A 43 19.52 10.55 7.93
N ILE A 44 18.93 9.38 7.69
CA ILE A 44 18.31 8.53 8.74
C ILE A 44 18.56 7.05 8.48
N ASP A 45 18.56 6.22 9.53
CA ASP A 45 18.57 4.77 9.38
C ASP A 45 17.15 4.28 9.05
N ILE A 46 16.85 4.16 7.74
CA ILE A 46 15.52 3.82 7.22
C ILE A 46 15.21 2.31 7.28
N TYR A 47 16.22 1.45 7.24
CA TYR A 47 16.01 0.01 7.11
C TYR A 47 15.28 -0.64 8.31
N PRO A 48 15.60 -0.29 9.58
CA PRO A 48 14.79 -0.74 10.71
C PRO A 48 13.34 -0.31 10.62
N ILE A 49 13.06 0.91 10.13
CA ILE A 49 11.68 1.41 9.98
C ILE A 49 10.88 0.51 9.03
N LEU A 50 11.47 0.12 7.88
CA LEU A 50 10.83 -0.75 6.90
C LEU A 50 10.53 -2.15 7.47
N ILE A 51 11.42 -2.72 8.27
CA ILE A 51 11.29 -4.07 8.80
C ILE A 51 10.37 -4.09 10.03
N GLU A 52 10.65 -3.25 11.01
CA GLU A 52 9.95 -3.23 12.30
C GLU A 52 8.47 -2.84 12.13
N SER A 53 8.14 -1.95 11.18
CA SER A 53 6.75 -1.60 10.88
C SER A 53 5.93 -2.81 10.41
N ALA A 54 6.49 -3.68 9.58
CA ALA A 54 5.84 -4.92 9.17
C ALA A 54 5.76 -5.93 10.33
N GLN A 55 6.84 -6.08 11.09
CA GLN A 55 6.93 -7.00 12.22
C GLN A 55 5.87 -6.71 13.29
N GLU A 56 5.71 -5.44 13.68
CA GLU A 56 4.70 -5.01 14.66
C GLU A 56 3.27 -5.31 14.22
N ILE A 57 2.94 -4.99 12.96
CA ILE A 57 1.59 -5.15 12.43
C ILE A 57 1.22 -6.63 12.31
N VAL A 58 2.13 -7.42 11.73
CA VAL A 58 1.91 -8.87 11.53
C VAL A 58 1.80 -9.59 12.86
N TYR A 59 2.67 -9.27 13.82
CA TYR A 59 2.59 -9.81 15.18
C TYR A 59 1.23 -9.54 15.82
N ALA A 60 0.76 -8.30 15.77
CA ALA A 60 -0.51 -7.91 16.34
C ALA A 60 -1.69 -8.64 15.71
N GLN A 61 -1.75 -8.65 14.36
CA GLN A 61 -2.81 -9.32 13.61
C GLN A 61 -2.86 -10.83 13.87
N MET A 62 -1.72 -11.50 13.79
CA MET A 62 -1.66 -12.95 13.98
C MET A 62 -2.06 -13.35 15.40
N ASN A 63 -1.57 -12.64 16.43
CA ASN A 63 -1.97 -12.90 17.81
C ASN A 63 -3.47 -12.67 18.04
N GLN A 64 -4.04 -11.59 17.50
CA GLN A 64 -5.47 -11.35 17.56
C GLN A 64 -6.24 -12.51 16.92
N PHE A 65 -5.87 -12.90 15.69
CA PHE A 65 -6.55 -13.97 14.97
C PHE A 65 -6.45 -15.31 15.71
N PHE A 66 -5.26 -15.70 16.19
CA PHE A 66 -5.07 -16.95 16.93
C PHE A 66 -5.85 -16.98 18.23
N SER A 67 -5.89 -15.85 18.96
CA SER A 67 -6.65 -15.73 20.19
C SER A 67 -8.16 -15.82 19.98
N GLU A 68 -8.71 -15.03 19.07
CA GLU A 68 -10.15 -14.98 18.76
C GLU A 68 -10.68 -16.33 18.24
N ASN A 69 -9.85 -17.10 17.54
CA ASN A 69 -10.23 -18.38 16.97
C ASN A 69 -9.71 -19.58 17.78
N GLN A 70 -9.09 -19.35 18.95
CA GLN A 70 -8.57 -20.39 19.87
C GLN A 70 -7.60 -21.37 19.17
N ILE A 71 -6.75 -20.87 18.25
CA ILE A 71 -5.80 -21.70 17.51
C ILE A 71 -4.57 -21.93 18.38
N ALA A 72 -4.40 -23.17 18.86
CA ALA A 72 -3.30 -23.55 19.76
C ALA A 72 -2.15 -24.24 19.02
N GLU A 73 -2.45 -25.05 18.01
CA GLU A 73 -1.49 -25.92 17.34
C GLU A 73 -0.51 -25.11 16.47
N ILE A 74 0.79 -25.33 16.68
CA ILE A 74 1.86 -24.60 16.01
C ILE A 74 1.82 -24.78 14.49
N GLU A 75 1.60 -25.99 14.01
CA GLU A 75 1.56 -26.27 12.57
C GLU A 75 0.34 -25.62 11.90
N GLU A 76 -0.80 -25.53 12.59
CA GLU A 76 -1.97 -24.79 12.10
C GLU A 76 -1.66 -23.30 12.01
N ARG A 77 -0.98 -22.72 13.00
CA ARG A 77 -0.55 -21.31 12.98
C ARG A 77 0.42 -21.00 11.84
N LYS A 78 1.40 -21.90 11.58
CA LYS A 78 2.30 -21.78 10.43
C LYS A 78 1.54 -21.75 9.12
N GLN A 79 0.64 -22.71 8.91
CA GLN A 79 -0.16 -22.82 7.69
C GLN A 79 -1.03 -21.57 7.48
N ILE A 80 -1.63 -21.02 8.54
CA ILE A 80 -2.42 -19.78 8.45
C ILE A 80 -1.55 -18.61 8.01
N ALA A 81 -0.34 -18.49 8.53
CA ALA A 81 0.59 -17.41 8.13
C ALA A 81 1.03 -17.53 6.67
N GLU A 82 1.36 -18.76 6.22
CA GLU A 82 1.70 -19.07 4.83
C GLU A 82 0.53 -18.76 3.88
N ASP A 83 -0.67 -19.24 4.21
CA ASP A 83 -1.88 -19.04 3.42
C ASP A 83 -2.28 -17.57 3.34
N PHE A 84 -2.11 -16.82 4.43
CA PHE A 84 -2.42 -15.39 4.44
C PHE A 84 -1.43 -14.59 3.60
N PHE A 85 -0.13 -14.89 3.71
CA PHE A 85 0.89 -14.25 2.87
C PHE A 85 0.60 -14.47 1.38
N MET A 86 0.29 -15.71 1.02
CA MET A 86 -0.09 -16.09 -0.33
C MET A 86 -1.37 -15.38 -0.78
N PHE A 87 -2.44 -15.44 0.02
CA PHE A 87 -3.73 -14.79 -0.26
C PHE A 87 -3.58 -13.29 -0.55
N CYS A 88 -2.72 -12.61 0.20
CA CYS A 88 -2.50 -11.18 0.05
C CYS A 88 -1.68 -10.79 -1.20
N GLY A 89 -1.15 -11.74 -1.94
CA GLY A 89 -0.35 -11.43 -3.13
C GLY A 89 1.13 -11.14 -2.83
N TYR A 90 1.61 -11.45 -1.62
CA TYR A 90 2.99 -11.16 -1.23
C TYR A 90 3.99 -12.17 -1.79
N GLY A 91 3.52 -13.35 -2.20
CA GLY A 91 4.32 -14.47 -2.67
C GLY A 91 3.99 -15.78 -1.95
N LYS A 92 4.92 -16.73 -2.00
CA LYS A 92 4.75 -18.05 -1.38
C LYS A 92 6.05 -18.52 -0.75
N PHE A 93 6.00 -18.86 0.52
CA PHE A 93 7.09 -19.46 1.30
C PHE A 93 6.62 -20.65 2.12
N SER A 94 7.54 -21.38 2.75
CA SER A 94 7.25 -22.42 3.74
C SER A 94 7.96 -22.18 5.06
N LEU A 95 7.22 -22.34 6.17
CA LEU A 95 7.72 -22.27 7.55
C LEU A 95 8.02 -23.67 8.14
N GLU A 96 8.00 -24.73 7.34
CA GLU A 96 8.24 -26.12 7.79
C GLU A 96 9.52 -26.25 8.63
N ASN A 97 10.60 -25.59 8.21
CA ASN A 97 11.90 -25.65 8.87
C ASN A 97 12.12 -24.51 9.90
N VAL A 98 11.04 -23.85 10.36
CA VAL A 98 11.10 -22.81 11.37
C VAL A 98 10.66 -23.35 12.72
N SER A 99 11.47 -23.10 13.75
CA SER A 99 11.24 -23.46 15.15
C SER A 99 11.22 -22.23 16.05
N VAL A 100 11.01 -22.43 17.34
CA VAL A 100 11.11 -21.38 18.37
C VAL A 100 12.50 -20.72 18.43
N ASP A 101 13.53 -21.40 17.92
CA ASP A 101 14.91 -20.88 17.87
C ASP A 101 15.26 -20.19 16.54
N GLY A 102 14.34 -20.18 15.59
CA GLY A 102 14.51 -19.66 14.23
C GLY A 102 14.56 -20.78 13.19
N GLY A 103 15.13 -20.49 12.03
CA GLY A 103 15.25 -21.44 10.92
C GLY A 103 15.39 -20.74 9.57
N LYS A 104 15.54 -21.56 8.52
CA LYS A 104 15.62 -21.07 7.14
C LYS A 104 14.29 -21.15 6.44
N VAL A 105 13.97 -20.10 5.69
CA VAL A 105 12.77 -19.99 4.87
C VAL A 105 13.19 -19.84 3.42
N VAL A 106 12.64 -20.68 2.55
CA VAL A 106 12.78 -20.54 1.09
C VAL A 106 11.45 -20.05 0.53
N SER A 107 11.51 -19.02 -0.28
CA SER A 107 10.35 -18.44 -0.93
C SER A 107 10.33 -18.82 -2.41
N GLU A 108 9.23 -19.40 -2.87
CA GLU A 108 9.02 -19.72 -4.28
C GLU A 108 8.79 -18.44 -5.13
N SER A 109 8.31 -17.39 -4.48
CA SER A 109 8.06 -16.08 -5.08
C SER A 109 8.04 -15.00 -4.00
N ASP A 110 8.41 -13.78 -4.35
CA ASP A 110 8.38 -12.63 -3.45
C ASP A 110 8.02 -11.37 -4.24
N HIS A 111 6.95 -10.71 -3.84
CA HIS A 111 6.39 -9.56 -4.54
C HIS A 111 7.39 -8.41 -4.68
N TYR A 112 8.12 -8.09 -3.60
CA TYR A 112 9.09 -6.99 -3.62
C TYR A 112 10.29 -7.29 -4.52
N SER A 113 10.80 -8.51 -4.51
CA SER A 113 11.90 -8.93 -5.38
C SER A 113 11.50 -8.90 -6.85
N TYR A 114 10.30 -9.39 -7.19
CA TYR A 114 9.78 -9.34 -8.55
C TYR A 114 9.51 -7.90 -9.01
N GLY A 115 8.78 -7.14 -8.21
CA GLY A 115 8.41 -5.77 -8.52
C GLY A 115 9.65 -4.87 -8.70
N TRP A 116 10.63 -4.99 -7.80
CA TRP A 116 11.88 -4.24 -7.90
C TRP A 116 12.66 -4.59 -9.16
N LYS A 117 12.88 -5.89 -9.39
CA LYS A 117 13.64 -6.34 -10.58
C LYS A 117 12.97 -5.89 -11.88
N SER A 118 11.65 -5.92 -11.94
CA SER A 118 10.88 -5.45 -13.10
C SER A 118 11.02 -3.95 -13.34
N LYS A 119 11.00 -3.12 -12.26
CA LYS A 119 11.01 -1.65 -12.36
C LYS A 119 12.42 -1.07 -12.43
N PHE A 120 13.33 -1.56 -11.58
CA PHE A 120 14.67 -0.98 -11.38
C PHE A 120 15.82 -1.88 -11.80
N GLY A 121 15.55 -3.14 -12.17
CA GLY A 121 16.57 -4.11 -12.54
C GLY A 121 17.33 -4.70 -11.35
N LEU A 122 18.61 -4.98 -11.55
CA LEU A 122 19.48 -5.55 -10.52
C LEU A 122 20.00 -4.47 -9.58
N ARG A 123 20.16 -4.82 -8.31
CA ARG A 123 20.83 -3.99 -7.32
C ARG A 123 22.34 -4.19 -7.33
N ALA A 124 23.09 -3.11 -7.07
CA ALA A 124 24.52 -3.18 -6.87
C ALA A 124 24.89 -4.13 -5.70
N GLU A 125 26.07 -4.74 -5.76
CA GLU A 125 26.50 -5.77 -4.81
C GLU A 125 26.50 -5.28 -3.36
N ASN A 126 26.93 -4.03 -3.15
CA ASN A 126 27.01 -3.38 -1.84
C ASN A 126 25.69 -2.84 -1.30
N GLU A 127 24.60 -2.84 -2.10
CA GLU A 127 23.28 -2.41 -1.63
C GLU A 127 22.54 -3.56 -0.94
N PRO A 128 21.68 -3.29 0.05
CA PRO A 128 20.90 -4.31 0.73
C PRO A 128 19.88 -4.95 -0.24
N MET A 129 19.46 -6.18 0.03
CA MET A 129 18.37 -6.84 -0.68
C MET A 129 17.02 -6.20 -0.33
N VAL A 130 16.01 -6.38 -1.19
CA VAL A 130 14.82 -5.51 -1.24
C VAL A 130 13.62 -5.95 -0.40
N SER A 131 13.59 -7.17 0.12
CA SER A 131 12.38 -7.75 0.72
C SER A 131 12.22 -7.38 2.20
N PHE A 132 12.30 -6.08 2.54
CA PHE A 132 12.21 -5.60 3.93
C PHE A 132 10.85 -5.92 4.56
N PHE A 133 9.76 -5.73 3.83
CA PHE A 133 8.42 -6.10 4.28
C PHE A 133 8.35 -7.60 4.62
N THR A 134 8.83 -8.46 3.72
CA THR A 134 8.83 -9.93 3.93
C THR A 134 9.68 -10.32 5.14
N ARG A 135 10.82 -9.65 5.38
CA ARG A 135 11.64 -9.85 6.59
C ARG A 135 10.85 -9.55 7.85
N GLY A 136 10.17 -8.41 7.90
CA GLY A 136 9.33 -8.03 9.03
C GLY A 136 8.12 -8.97 9.20
N PHE A 137 7.48 -9.36 8.09
CA PHE A 137 6.39 -10.34 8.12
C PHE A 137 6.82 -11.66 8.74
N LEU A 138 7.94 -12.23 8.29
CA LEU A 138 8.47 -13.51 8.78
C LEU A 138 8.85 -13.42 10.27
N ALA A 139 9.47 -12.34 10.71
CA ALA A 139 9.83 -12.14 12.11
C ALA A 139 8.57 -12.05 13.00
N GLY A 140 7.62 -11.16 12.66
CA GLY A 140 6.38 -10.97 13.42
C GLY A 140 5.46 -12.19 13.43
N ALA A 141 5.33 -12.89 12.30
CA ALA A 141 4.57 -14.14 12.22
C ALA A 141 5.21 -15.23 13.09
N THR A 142 6.53 -15.41 13.05
CA THR A 142 7.25 -16.40 13.89
C THR A 142 7.06 -16.10 15.38
N GLU A 143 7.15 -14.83 15.78
CA GLU A 143 6.91 -14.44 17.18
C GLU A 143 5.48 -14.76 17.63
N ALA A 144 4.48 -14.49 16.80
CA ALA A 144 3.08 -14.83 17.11
C ALA A 144 2.82 -16.33 17.12
N ILE A 145 3.39 -17.09 16.17
CA ILE A 145 3.25 -18.56 16.07
C ILE A 145 3.75 -19.23 17.35
N PHE A 146 4.92 -18.85 17.83
CA PHE A 146 5.57 -19.47 18.99
C PHE A 146 5.30 -18.76 20.33
N ASN A 147 4.38 -17.78 20.37
CA ASN A 147 4.07 -16.95 21.54
C ASN A 147 5.32 -16.26 22.14
N LEU A 148 6.22 -15.79 21.30
CA LEU A 148 7.40 -15.06 21.70
C LEU A 148 7.08 -13.57 21.91
N ALA A 149 7.96 -12.86 22.61
CA ALA A 149 7.81 -11.42 22.76
C ALA A 149 8.11 -10.72 21.42
N LEU A 150 7.37 -9.65 21.11
CA LEU A 150 7.61 -8.82 19.94
C LEU A 150 9.03 -8.23 19.97
N GLY A 151 9.76 -8.34 18.86
CA GLY A 151 11.14 -7.90 18.71
C GLY A 151 12.18 -8.94 19.17
N SER A 152 11.75 -10.16 19.51
CA SER A 152 12.65 -11.26 19.91
C SER A 152 13.25 -12.04 18.74
N MET A 153 12.73 -11.85 17.54
CA MET A 153 13.23 -12.47 16.30
C MET A 153 13.81 -11.43 15.34
N GLU A 154 14.88 -11.82 14.67
CA GLU A 154 15.47 -11.09 13.55
C GLU A 154 15.39 -11.93 12.29
N CYS A 155 15.09 -11.31 11.14
CA CYS A 155 15.06 -11.98 9.85
C CYS A 155 16.05 -11.33 8.89
N LYS A 156 16.98 -12.12 8.35
CA LYS A 156 17.93 -11.71 7.30
C LYS A 156 17.53 -12.30 5.97
N GLN A 157 17.62 -11.54 4.90
CA GLN A 157 17.52 -12.06 3.55
C GLN A 157 18.88 -12.59 3.11
N LEU A 158 18.93 -13.81 2.55
CA LEU A 158 20.17 -14.49 2.16
C LEU A 158 20.35 -14.52 0.64
N SER A 159 19.25 -14.53 -0.13
CA SER A 159 19.25 -14.51 -1.59
C SER A 159 18.08 -13.72 -2.14
N CYS A 160 18.22 -13.14 -3.34
CA CYS A 160 17.22 -12.27 -3.94
C CYS A 160 17.33 -12.22 -5.46
N TYR A 161 16.21 -12.19 -6.16
CA TYR A 161 16.20 -12.02 -7.62
C TYR A 161 16.92 -10.75 -8.10
N THR A 162 16.95 -9.69 -7.27
CA THR A 162 17.67 -8.44 -7.59
C THR A 162 19.19 -8.54 -7.46
N LYS A 163 19.69 -9.65 -6.87
CA LYS A 163 21.11 -10.03 -6.84
C LYS A 163 21.45 -11.11 -7.86
N ASN A 164 20.55 -11.36 -8.82
CA ASN A 164 20.66 -12.41 -9.83
C ASN A 164 20.61 -13.84 -9.27
N ASP A 165 20.12 -14.01 -8.03
CA ASP A 165 19.85 -15.35 -7.50
C ASP A 165 18.64 -15.99 -8.19
N SER A 166 18.59 -17.33 -8.20
CA SER A 166 17.50 -18.11 -8.81
C SER A 166 16.29 -18.30 -7.88
N PHE A 167 16.42 -17.95 -6.59
CA PHE A 167 15.39 -18.06 -5.57
C PHE A 167 15.56 -16.97 -4.50
N VAL A 168 14.55 -16.82 -3.66
CA VAL A 168 14.59 -15.92 -2.51
C VAL A 168 14.63 -16.72 -1.24
N SER A 169 15.51 -16.36 -0.31
CA SER A 169 15.61 -17.08 0.97
C SER A 169 15.92 -16.15 2.12
N PHE A 170 15.51 -16.59 3.30
CA PHE A 170 15.65 -15.85 4.55
C PHE A 170 16.15 -16.75 5.66
N GLU A 171 16.74 -16.16 6.68
CA GLU A 171 17.13 -16.80 7.92
C GLU A 171 16.56 -16.04 9.12
N LEU A 172 15.81 -16.76 9.94
CA LEU A 172 15.27 -16.27 11.21
C LEU A 172 16.20 -16.70 12.33
N THR A 173 16.55 -15.77 13.22
CA THR A 173 17.38 -16.00 14.39
C THR A 173 16.83 -15.23 15.59
N LYS A 174 17.14 -15.69 16.82
CA LYS A 174 16.80 -14.94 18.02
C LYS A 174 17.56 -13.62 18.07
N ASN A 175 16.83 -12.54 18.34
CA ASN A 175 17.43 -11.24 18.57
C ASN A 175 17.88 -11.11 20.03
N ILE A 176 19.18 -11.16 20.26
CA ILE A 176 19.79 -11.08 21.60
C ILE A 176 19.60 -9.69 22.23
N ASN A 177 19.45 -8.66 21.39
CA ASN A 177 19.28 -7.27 21.80
C ASN A 177 17.82 -6.81 21.63
N SER A 178 16.85 -7.66 22.01
CA SER A 178 15.42 -7.41 21.77
C SER A 178 15.03 -5.96 22.05
N LYS A 179 14.69 -5.21 20.99
CA LYS A 179 14.09 -3.88 21.12
C LYS A 179 12.67 -4.04 21.63
N LYS A 180 12.25 -3.19 22.54
CA LYS A 180 10.81 -3.06 22.88
C LYS A 180 10.11 -2.38 21.69
N LEU A 181 9.54 -3.17 20.80
CA LEU A 181 8.63 -2.68 19.80
C LEU A 181 7.26 -2.43 20.43
N SER A 182 6.55 -1.44 19.94
CA SER A 182 5.26 -1.03 20.54
C SER A 182 4.10 -1.72 19.84
N ASN A 183 3.35 -2.51 20.60
CA ASN A 183 2.06 -3.02 20.17
C ASN A 183 0.95 -2.22 20.86
N SER A 184 0.64 -1.04 20.35
CA SER A 184 -0.46 -0.24 20.88
C SER A 184 -1.76 -0.62 20.16
N PRO A 185 -2.80 -1.05 20.91
CA PRO A 185 -4.12 -1.25 20.33
C PRO A 185 -4.64 0.08 19.80
N LYS A 186 -5.06 0.09 18.54
CA LYS A 186 -5.50 1.29 17.84
C LYS A 186 -7.00 1.41 17.95
N GLN A 187 -7.50 2.49 18.58
CA GLN A 187 -8.91 2.82 18.54
C GLN A 187 -9.23 3.51 17.21
N GLY A 188 -10.25 3.00 16.51
CA GLY A 188 -10.68 3.57 15.24
C GLY A 188 -11.22 5.00 15.40
N THR A 189 -10.82 5.87 14.48
CA THR A 189 -11.31 7.25 14.37
C THR A 189 -12.24 7.42 13.18
N THR A 190 -12.83 6.33 12.70
CA THR A 190 -13.67 6.27 11.51
C THR A 190 -15.00 6.99 11.73
N GLN A 191 -15.49 7.59 10.66
CA GLN A 191 -16.78 8.29 10.59
C GLN A 191 -17.81 7.42 9.86
N ASN A 192 -19.06 7.50 10.29
CA ASN A 192 -20.15 6.90 9.53
C ASN A 192 -20.33 7.63 8.20
N HIS A 193 -20.20 6.92 7.10
CA HIS A 193 -20.39 7.45 5.76
C HIS A 193 -20.97 6.37 4.82
N THR A 194 -21.65 6.79 3.77
CA THR A 194 -22.25 5.90 2.79
C THR A 194 -21.84 6.35 1.39
N LEU A 195 -21.27 5.42 0.61
CA LEU A 195 -20.98 5.66 -0.79
C LEU A 195 -22.27 5.75 -1.58
N ASN A 196 -22.40 6.78 -2.41
CA ASN A 196 -23.52 6.98 -3.31
C ASN A 196 -23.03 7.11 -4.75
N ASN A 197 -23.91 6.80 -5.70
CA ASN A 197 -23.65 7.11 -7.11
C ASN A 197 -23.78 8.62 -7.33
N PRO A 198 -22.80 9.29 -7.97
CA PRO A 198 -22.94 10.67 -8.37
C PRO A 198 -24.05 10.85 -9.42
N ASN A 199 -24.73 12.00 -9.40
CA ASN A 199 -25.84 12.28 -10.33
C ASN A 199 -25.38 12.87 -11.67
N ASN A 200 -24.09 13.26 -11.78
CA ASN A 200 -23.53 13.98 -12.92
C ASN A 200 -22.66 13.10 -13.85
N THR A 201 -22.75 11.79 -13.71
CA THR A 201 -22.01 10.81 -14.53
C THR A 201 -22.84 9.55 -14.74
N SER A 202 -22.54 8.80 -15.80
CA SER A 202 -23.08 7.46 -16.04
C SER A 202 -22.33 6.35 -15.29
N VAL A 203 -21.24 6.66 -14.61
CA VAL A 203 -20.42 5.69 -13.88
C VAL A 203 -21.12 5.25 -12.60
N ASN A 204 -21.37 3.94 -12.50
CA ASN A 204 -22.03 3.32 -11.35
C ASN A 204 -21.00 2.91 -10.28
N TYR A 205 -20.72 3.78 -9.31
CA TYR A 205 -19.75 3.55 -8.23
C TYR A 205 -20.10 2.33 -7.39
N LEU A 206 -21.37 2.17 -7.04
CA LEU A 206 -21.83 1.04 -6.22
C LEU A 206 -21.67 -0.29 -6.98
N GLY A 207 -22.05 -0.31 -8.26
CA GLY A 207 -21.89 -1.50 -9.11
C GLY A 207 -20.43 -1.87 -9.35
N ILE A 208 -19.54 -0.90 -9.55
CA ILE A 208 -18.09 -1.13 -9.68
C ILE A 208 -17.53 -1.69 -8.37
N ARG A 209 -17.86 -1.08 -7.21
CA ARG A 209 -17.43 -1.57 -5.92
C ARG A 209 -17.88 -3.02 -5.68
N GLU A 210 -19.17 -3.31 -5.91
CA GLU A 210 -19.72 -4.65 -5.77
C GLU A 210 -19.01 -5.66 -6.67
N ALA A 211 -18.82 -5.33 -7.95
CA ALA A 211 -18.13 -6.20 -8.89
C ALA A 211 -16.70 -6.50 -8.47
N LEU A 212 -15.92 -5.47 -8.09
CA LEU A 212 -14.50 -5.63 -7.73
C LEU A 212 -14.32 -6.33 -6.37
N THR A 213 -15.17 -6.06 -5.39
CA THR A 213 -15.08 -6.73 -4.08
C THR A 213 -15.47 -8.20 -4.13
N ASN A 214 -16.28 -8.61 -5.12
CA ASN A 214 -16.66 -9.99 -5.36
C ASN A 214 -15.74 -10.74 -6.34
N MET A 215 -14.80 -10.06 -6.99
CA MET A 215 -13.80 -10.71 -7.82
C MET A 215 -12.81 -11.52 -6.97
N PRO A 216 -12.39 -12.72 -7.44
CA PRO A 216 -11.38 -13.53 -6.75
C PRO A 216 -9.96 -12.98 -6.99
N ILE A 217 -9.73 -11.74 -6.56
CA ILE A 217 -8.42 -11.07 -6.67
C ILE A 217 -7.57 -11.51 -5.50
N GLU A 218 -6.95 -12.68 -5.60
CA GLU A 218 -6.14 -13.27 -4.53
C GLU A 218 -4.98 -14.10 -5.09
N GLY A 219 -3.91 -14.21 -4.31
CA GLY A 219 -2.82 -15.12 -4.65
C GLY A 219 -3.22 -16.57 -4.39
N THR A 220 -2.85 -17.44 -5.30
CA THR A 220 -3.17 -18.87 -5.28
C THR A 220 -1.90 -19.73 -5.35
N PRO A 221 -1.97 -21.03 -5.02
CA PRO A 221 -0.83 -21.94 -5.22
C PRO A 221 -0.34 -21.98 -6.67
N SER A 222 -1.24 -21.90 -7.66
CA SER A 222 -0.89 -21.92 -9.08
C SER A 222 -0.18 -20.66 -9.54
N SER A 223 -0.52 -19.49 -8.97
CA SER A 223 0.17 -18.22 -9.22
C SER A 223 1.37 -18.01 -8.28
N LYS A 224 1.73 -19.01 -7.47
CA LYS A 224 2.75 -18.91 -6.41
C LYS A 224 2.52 -17.69 -5.49
N GLY A 225 1.26 -17.40 -5.21
CA GLY A 225 0.89 -16.29 -4.34
C GLY A 225 1.11 -14.90 -4.94
N ILE A 226 1.25 -14.76 -6.24
CA ILE A 226 1.29 -13.46 -6.92
C ILE A 226 -0.10 -13.18 -7.50
N ILE A 227 -0.59 -11.95 -7.33
CA ILE A 227 -1.84 -11.49 -7.92
C ILE A 227 -1.50 -10.68 -9.17
N ASP A 228 -1.82 -11.22 -10.33
CA ASP A 228 -1.73 -10.51 -11.62
C ASP A 228 -3.16 -10.12 -12.04
N ALA A 229 -3.48 -8.83 -11.92
CA ALA A 229 -4.79 -8.29 -12.25
C ALA A 229 -4.65 -6.81 -12.62
N PHE A 230 -5.55 -6.30 -13.44
CA PHE A 230 -5.54 -4.91 -13.93
C PHE A 230 -4.23 -4.50 -14.62
N GLY A 231 -3.53 -5.45 -15.24
CA GLY A 231 -2.26 -5.21 -15.92
C GLY A 231 -1.08 -4.89 -14.99
N VAL A 232 -1.23 -5.14 -13.68
CA VAL A 232 -0.20 -4.90 -12.65
C VAL A 232 -0.16 -6.05 -11.64
N LEU A 233 0.95 -6.20 -10.93
CA LEU A 233 1.02 -7.12 -9.80
C LEU A 233 0.44 -6.43 -8.56
N LEU A 234 -0.69 -6.94 -8.06
CA LEU A 234 -1.39 -6.38 -6.89
C LEU A 234 -0.97 -7.07 -5.59
N THR A 235 -1.17 -6.35 -4.49
CA THR A 235 -1.18 -6.90 -3.14
C THR A 235 -2.35 -6.33 -2.34
N ARG A 236 -2.89 -7.12 -1.39
CA ARG A 236 -3.71 -6.64 -0.28
C ARG A 236 -2.77 -6.19 0.83
N MET A 237 -2.21 -4.99 0.70
CA MET A 237 -1.21 -4.50 1.65
C MET A 237 -1.86 -3.90 2.89
N TYR A 238 -1.21 -4.07 4.03
CA TYR A 238 -1.57 -3.36 5.26
C TYR A 238 -1.47 -1.85 5.05
N SER A 239 -2.58 -1.14 5.19
CA SER A 239 -2.55 0.33 5.11
C SER A 239 -1.67 0.92 6.21
N ASN A 240 -1.67 0.29 7.39
CA ASN A 240 -0.82 0.68 8.51
C ASN A 240 0.69 0.53 8.21
N TYR A 241 1.10 -0.40 7.33
CA TYR A 241 2.51 -0.51 6.94
C TYR A 241 2.98 0.73 6.19
N TYR A 242 2.22 1.18 5.19
CA TYR A 242 2.54 2.40 4.46
C TYR A 242 2.60 3.62 5.40
N CYS A 243 1.60 3.73 6.26
CA CYS A 243 1.51 4.84 7.18
C CYS A 243 2.63 4.86 8.21
N GLN A 244 2.96 3.71 8.82
CA GLN A 244 4.04 3.64 9.79
C GLN A 244 5.40 3.92 9.16
N THR A 245 5.69 3.35 7.98
CA THR A 245 6.97 3.62 7.31
C THR A 245 7.12 5.07 6.91
N SER A 246 6.08 5.66 6.30
CA SER A 246 6.08 7.06 5.87
C SER A 246 6.17 8.04 7.04
N TYR A 247 5.37 7.83 8.10
CA TYR A 247 5.31 8.77 9.23
C TYR A 247 6.50 8.64 10.18
N ARG A 248 7.05 7.43 10.35
CA ARG A 248 8.31 7.25 11.11
C ARG A 248 9.48 7.91 10.38
N MET A 249 9.55 7.79 9.04
CA MET A 249 10.52 8.52 8.23
C MET A 249 10.34 10.03 8.39
N LEU A 250 9.11 10.54 8.20
CA LEU A 250 8.80 11.97 8.34
C LEU A 250 9.26 12.50 9.70
N LYS A 251 8.91 11.80 10.79
CA LYS A 251 9.31 12.18 12.15
C LYS A 251 10.83 12.17 12.32
N LYS A 252 11.52 11.18 11.79
CA LYS A 252 12.97 11.10 11.85
C LYS A 252 13.65 12.21 11.07
N LEU A 253 13.15 12.56 9.90
CA LEU A 253 13.64 13.70 9.12
C LEU A 253 13.39 15.03 9.85
N GLU A 254 12.22 15.21 10.49
CA GLU A 254 11.93 16.37 11.33
C GLU A 254 12.91 16.47 12.51
N GLU A 255 13.17 15.36 13.21
CA GLU A 255 14.13 15.30 14.33
C GLU A 255 15.56 15.65 13.88
N THR A 256 15.95 15.30 12.64
CA THR A 256 17.30 15.48 12.11
C THR A 256 17.50 16.85 11.45
N MET A 257 16.50 17.34 10.72
CA MET A 257 16.62 18.50 9.83
C MET A 257 15.58 19.61 10.12
N GLY A 258 14.69 19.43 11.11
CA GLY A 258 13.63 20.40 11.41
C GLY A 258 12.63 20.57 10.27
N SER A 259 12.29 21.83 9.96
CA SER A 259 11.33 22.18 8.88
C SER A 259 11.78 21.72 7.49
N ASP A 260 13.08 21.67 7.23
CA ASP A 260 13.61 21.22 5.92
C ASP A 260 13.35 19.72 5.73
N GLY A 261 13.43 18.93 6.81
CA GLY A 261 13.07 17.52 6.82
C GLY A 261 11.59 17.28 6.54
N LEU A 262 10.71 18.11 7.08
CA LEU A 262 9.26 18.05 6.76
C LEU A 262 8.96 18.38 5.30
N MET A 263 9.62 19.41 4.75
CA MET A 263 9.47 19.77 3.34
C MET A 263 9.98 18.67 2.42
N LEU A 264 11.14 18.09 2.74
CA LEU A 264 11.70 16.95 1.98
C LEU A 264 10.74 15.76 2.01
N ALA A 265 10.21 15.39 3.17
CA ALA A 265 9.25 14.29 3.29
C ALA A 265 7.97 14.55 2.48
N ASP A 266 7.40 15.76 2.55
CA ASP A 266 6.19 16.12 1.77
C ASP A 266 6.44 15.98 0.27
N GLN A 267 7.57 16.45 -0.23
CA GLN A 267 7.92 16.35 -1.66
C GLN A 267 8.10 14.90 -2.08
N LEU A 268 8.91 14.13 -1.36
CA LEU A 268 9.21 12.74 -1.67
C LEU A 268 7.96 11.85 -1.66
N LEU A 269 7.16 11.96 -0.60
CA LEU A 269 5.96 11.12 -0.44
C LEU A 269 4.84 11.51 -1.41
N THR A 270 4.68 12.82 -1.69
CA THR A 270 3.71 13.29 -2.69
C THR A 270 4.10 12.83 -4.09
N GLU A 271 5.40 12.88 -4.43
CA GLU A 271 5.89 12.39 -5.71
C GLU A 271 5.74 10.88 -5.82
N ALA A 272 5.98 10.11 -4.75
CA ALA A 272 5.69 8.68 -4.73
C ALA A 272 4.22 8.39 -5.05
N GLY A 273 3.29 9.17 -4.51
CA GLY A 273 1.87 9.08 -4.84
C GLY A 273 1.57 9.44 -6.30
N HIS A 274 2.24 10.44 -6.85
CA HIS A 274 2.06 10.86 -8.23
C HIS A 274 2.57 9.82 -9.24
N VAL A 275 3.78 9.29 -9.03
CA VAL A 275 4.35 8.19 -9.85
C VAL A 275 3.51 6.91 -9.73
N CYS A 276 3.00 6.63 -8.51
CA CYS A 276 2.05 5.54 -8.32
C CYS A 276 0.81 5.72 -9.20
N ALA A 277 0.18 6.88 -9.15
CA ALA A 277 -1.01 7.15 -9.95
C ALA A 277 -0.74 6.97 -11.45
N PHE A 278 0.38 7.49 -11.95
CA PHE A 278 0.76 7.34 -13.35
C PHE A 278 0.85 5.86 -13.76
N ASN A 279 1.60 5.06 -13.04
CA ASN A 279 1.81 3.65 -13.40
C ASN A 279 0.59 2.78 -13.07
N THR A 280 -0.01 2.96 -11.86
CA THR A 280 -1.10 2.11 -11.38
C THR A 280 -2.42 2.47 -12.06
N PHE A 281 -2.83 3.74 -12.00
CA PHE A 281 -4.09 4.15 -12.61
C PHE A 281 -4.00 4.10 -14.13
N GLY A 282 -2.84 4.45 -14.70
CA GLY A 282 -2.59 4.27 -16.12
C GLY A 282 -2.71 2.81 -16.55
N GLY A 283 -2.06 1.89 -15.83
CA GLY A 283 -2.16 0.45 -16.08
C GLY A 283 -3.60 -0.07 -15.94
N ILE A 284 -4.30 0.32 -14.86
CA ILE A 284 -5.70 -0.04 -14.64
C ILE A 284 -6.58 0.44 -15.80
N MET A 285 -6.46 1.71 -16.22
CA MET A 285 -7.26 2.28 -17.30
C MET A 285 -6.96 1.68 -18.69
N GLN A 286 -5.87 0.94 -18.84
CA GLN A 286 -5.52 0.19 -20.06
C GLN A 286 -5.83 -1.31 -19.95
N SER A 287 -6.21 -1.82 -18.77
CA SER A 287 -6.42 -3.24 -18.52
C SER A 287 -7.67 -3.81 -19.20
N ALA A 288 -7.71 -5.14 -19.27
CA ALA A 288 -8.89 -5.87 -19.77
C ALA A 288 -10.10 -5.67 -18.84
N GLU A 289 -9.87 -5.65 -17.53
CA GLU A 289 -10.92 -5.45 -16.52
C GLU A 289 -11.55 -4.06 -16.63
N TRP A 290 -10.74 -3.02 -16.84
CA TRP A 290 -11.25 -1.68 -17.11
C TRP A 290 -12.08 -1.63 -18.38
N ASN A 291 -11.55 -2.21 -19.47
CA ASN A 291 -12.24 -2.23 -20.76
C ASN A 291 -13.57 -3.02 -20.70
N GLY A 292 -13.64 -4.08 -19.89
CA GLY A 292 -14.85 -4.89 -19.74
C GLY A 292 -15.88 -4.31 -18.76
N LEU A 293 -15.44 -3.72 -17.66
CA LEU A 293 -16.34 -3.34 -16.55
C LEU A 293 -16.63 -1.82 -16.51
N ILE A 294 -15.63 -0.96 -16.74
CA ILE A 294 -15.72 0.47 -16.43
C ILE A 294 -15.89 1.30 -17.70
N LYS A 295 -15.03 1.07 -18.69
CA LYS A 295 -15.05 1.82 -19.96
C LYS A 295 -16.42 1.84 -20.67
N PRO A 296 -17.26 0.77 -20.65
CA PRO A 296 -18.60 0.84 -21.24
C PRO A 296 -19.52 1.89 -20.62
N MET A 297 -19.24 2.34 -19.39
CA MET A 297 -19.97 3.42 -18.71
C MET A 297 -19.39 4.80 -19.00
N CYS A 298 -18.19 4.90 -19.60
CA CYS A 298 -17.49 6.16 -19.84
C CYS A 298 -17.81 6.70 -21.23
N GLN A 299 -18.54 7.80 -21.31
CA GLN A 299 -18.87 8.51 -22.56
C GLN A 299 -17.97 9.72 -22.80
N THR A 300 -17.43 10.31 -21.73
CA THR A 300 -16.60 11.51 -21.74
C THR A 300 -15.29 11.28 -20.96
N ARG A 301 -14.32 12.20 -21.06
CA ARG A 301 -13.12 12.13 -20.22
C ARG A 301 -13.42 12.32 -18.74
N GLU A 302 -14.46 13.07 -18.42
CA GLU A 302 -14.96 13.24 -17.05
C GLU A 302 -15.41 11.90 -16.46
N ASP A 303 -16.06 11.05 -17.26
CA ASP A 303 -16.43 9.71 -16.80
C ASP A 303 -15.21 8.83 -16.51
N TRP A 304 -14.06 9.04 -17.18
CA TRP A 304 -12.82 8.35 -16.84
C TRP A 304 -12.29 8.79 -15.47
N VAL A 305 -12.42 10.08 -15.11
CA VAL A 305 -12.11 10.56 -13.75
C VAL A 305 -13.01 9.89 -12.73
N HIS A 306 -14.31 9.84 -12.99
CA HIS A 306 -15.27 9.14 -12.13
C HIS A 306 -14.99 7.64 -12.05
N GLY A 307 -14.63 7.01 -13.16
CA GLY A 307 -14.31 5.58 -13.22
C GLY A 307 -13.13 5.20 -12.34
N ILE A 308 -12.02 5.96 -12.42
CA ILE A 308 -10.84 5.65 -11.58
C ILE A 308 -11.11 5.95 -10.10
N VAL A 309 -11.88 6.97 -9.77
CA VAL A 309 -12.30 7.25 -8.38
C VAL A 309 -13.20 6.12 -7.86
N ALA A 310 -14.07 5.53 -8.68
CA ALA A 310 -14.86 4.36 -8.30
C ALA A 310 -13.98 3.13 -8.02
N VAL A 311 -12.92 2.91 -8.81
CA VAL A 311 -11.94 1.83 -8.54
C VAL A 311 -11.21 2.06 -7.22
N VAL A 312 -10.78 3.29 -6.94
CA VAL A 312 -10.10 3.64 -5.68
C VAL A 312 -11.00 3.33 -4.47
N ASN A 313 -12.31 3.62 -4.58
CA ASN A 313 -13.30 3.23 -3.56
C ASN A 313 -13.36 1.70 -3.38
N ALA A 314 -13.36 0.93 -4.47
CA ALA A 314 -13.39 -0.53 -4.41
C ALA A 314 -12.08 -1.14 -3.90
N PHE A 315 -10.94 -0.46 -4.05
CA PHE A 315 -9.64 -0.88 -3.55
C PHE A 315 -9.43 -0.63 -2.05
N GLY A 316 -10.42 0.00 -1.39
CA GLY A 316 -10.44 0.13 0.06
C GLY A 316 -9.70 1.34 0.61
N TRP A 317 -9.48 2.40 -0.20
CA TRP A 317 -8.72 3.58 0.22
C TRP A 317 -9.54 4.60 1.01
N GLY A 318 -10.76 4.26 1.42
CA GLY A 318 -11.75 5.14 2.03
C GLY A 318 -12.79 5.58 1.01
N PHE A 319 -13.63 6.56 1.40
CA PHE A 319 -14.68 7.12 0.53
C PHE A 319 -14.13 8.32 -0.23
N TRP A 320 -13.95 8.16 -1.52
CA TRP A 320 -13.51 9.21 -2.43
C TRP A 320 -14.70 9.73 -3.22
N GLU A 321 -14.95 11.04 -3.14
CA GLU A 321 -16.07 11.72 -3.77
C GLU A 321 -15.58 12.96 -4.53
N ILE A 322 -15.99 13.10 -5.78
CA ILE A 322 -15.69 14.28 -6.58
C ILE A 322 -16.70 15.37 -6.20
N LEU A 323 -16.21 16.48 -5.63
CA LEU A 323 -17.03 17.64 -5.30
C LEU A 323 -17.15 18.60 -6.47
N GLU A 324 -16.09 18.73 -7.27
CA GLU A 324 -16.02 19.63 -8.41
C GLU A 324 -15.10 19.02 -9.47
N LEU A 325 -15.51 19.08 -10.71
CA LEU A 325 -14.69 18.70 -11.87
C LEU A 325 -14.95 19.68 -13.00
N GLU A 326 -13.96 20.53 -13.27
CA GLU A 326 -13.88 21.37 -14.46
C GLU A 326 -12.87 20.72 -15.42
N PRO A 327 -13.32 20.27 -16.61
CA PRO A 327 -12.46 19.58 -17.58
C PRO A 327 -11.17 20.34 -17.87
N ALA A 328 -10.04 19.68 -17.76
CA ALA A 328 -8.69 20.20 -18.01
C ALA A 328 -8.30 21.46 -17.19
N LYS A 329 -9.01 21.75 -16.09
CA LYS A 329 -8.73 22.93 -15.26
C LYS A 329 -8.64 22.61 -13.77
N LYS A 330 -9.65 21.91 -13.23
CA LYS A 330 -9.78 21.73 -11.79
C LYS A 330 -10.44 20.40 -11.43
N LEU A 331 -9.96 19.78 -10.36
CA LEU A 331 -10.61 18.67 -9.68
C LEU A 331 -10.57 18.91 -8.18
N VAL A 332 -11.71 18.78 -7.51
CA VAL A 332 -11.78 18.77 -6.05
C VAL A 332 -12.31 17.42 -5.59
N VAL A 333 -11.51 16.73 -4.80
CA VAL A 333 -11.85 15.42 -4.22
C VAL A 333 -11.95 15.56 -2.71
N LYS A 334 -13.05 15.05 -2.16
CA LYS A 334 -13.24 14.81 -0.73
C LYS A 334 -12.93 13.35 -0.43
N VAL A 335 -12.19 13.12 0.66
CA VAL A 335 -11.92 11.77 1.17
C VAL A 335 -12.41 11.66 2.61
N THR A 336 -13.34 10.73 2.85
CA THR A 336 -13.80 10.35 4.18
C THR A 336 -13.25 8.97 4.51
N ASN A 337 -12.79 8.77 5.74
CA ASN A 337 -12.12 7.54 6.18
C ASN A 337 -10.89 7.17 5.34
N GLY A 338 -10.19 8.16 4.78
CA GLY A 338 -8.91 7.93 4.09
C GLY A 338 -7.92 7.23 5.02
N TYR A 339 -7.28 6.17 4.53
CA TYR A 339 -6.42 5.33 5.38
C TYR A 339 -5.21 6.09 5.95
N GLU A 340 -4.66 7.08 5.22
CA GLU A 340 -3.51 7.89 5.67
C GLU A 340 -3.88 8.69 6.93
N ALA A 341 -4.93 9.51 6.85
CA ALA A 341 -5.38 10.32 7.99
C ALA A 341 -5.86 9.46 9.16
N ASN A 342 -6.59 8.38 8.90
CA ASN A 342 -7.05 7.46 9.95
C ASN A 342 -5.87 6.81 10.68
N SER A 343 -4.89 6.28 9.95
CA SER A 343 -3.72 5.65 10.56
C SER A 343 -2.88 6.66 11.35
N TYR A 344 -2.68 7.88 10.82
CA TYR A 344 -1.96 8.92 11.53
C TYR A 344 -2.61 9.25 12.88
N LEU A 345 -3.92 9.50 12.86
CA LEU A 345 -4.69 9.81 14.08
C LEU A 345 -4.64 8.68 15.12
N GLN A 346 -4.65 7.43 14.66
CA GLN A 346 -4.57 6.25 15.53
C GLN A 346 -3.19 6.06 16.16
N THR A 347 -2.13 6.42 15.46
CA THR A 347 -0.76 6.11 15.89
C THR A 347 -0.02 7.28 16.48
N LEU A 348 -0.23 8.49 15.99
CA LEU A 348 0.53 9.69 16.35
C LEU A 348 -0.36 10.82 16.90
N GLY A 349 -1.68 10.69 16.81
CA GLY A 349 -2.61 11.74 17.22
C GLY A 349 -2.75 12.83 16.17
N LYS A 350 -2.85 14.12 16.59
CA LYS A 350 -3.01 15.24 15.65
C LYS A 350 -1.71 15.62 14.97
N SER A 351 -1.79 15.97 13.69
CA SER A 351 -0.68 16.50 12.90
C SER A 351 -0.66 18.03 12.89
N SER A 352 0.52 18.61 12.75
CA SER A 352 0.73 20.06 12.49
C SER A 352 0.76 20.41 11.00
N ILE A 353 0.85 19.41 10.12
CA ILE A 353 0.91 19.56 8.67
C ILE A 353 -0.07 18.60 7.98
N PRO A 354 -0.49 18.88 6.73
CA PRO A 354 -1.22 17.92 5.92
C PRO A 354 -0.39 16.65 5.68
N ILE A 355 -0.99 15.44 5.81
CA ILE A 355 -0.24 14.17 5.81
C ILE A 355 -0.75 13.13 4.81
N SER A 356 -1.77 13.43 4.04
CA SER A 356 -2.31 12.46 3.07
C SER A 356 -1.58 12.57 1.73
N PHE A 357 -0.31 12.16 1.74
CA PHE A 357 0.64 12.38 0.63
C PHE A 357 0.29 11.58 -0.62
N LEU A 358 -0.08 10.29 -0.46
CA LEU A 358 -0.47 9.45 -1.58
C LEU A 358 -1.74 9.98 -2.24
N ALA A 359 -2.75 10.32 -1.45
CA ALA A 359 -4.00 10.87 -1.98
C ALA A 359 -3.76 12.21 -2.69
N LYS A 360 -2.87 13.07 -2.16
CA LYS A 360 -2.43 14.31 -2.79
C LYS A 360 -1.77 14.04 -4.15
N GLY A 361 -0.76 13.18 -4.20
CA GLY A 361 -0.08 12.79 -5.44
C GLY A 361 -0.99 12.05 -6.42
N GLY A 362 -1.84 11.16 -5.89
CA GLY A 362 -2.79 10.37 -6.67
C GLY A 362 -3.81 11.21 -7.44
N THR A 363 -4.42 12.20 -6.78
CA THR A 363 -5.38 13.11 -7.42
C THR A 363 -4.75 13.97 -8.52
N LYS A 364 -3.51 14.44 -8.31
CA LYS A 364 -2.72 15.12 -9.34
C LYS A 364 -2.48 14.19 -10.54
N GLY A 365 -2.10 12.95 -10.28
CA GLY A 365 -1.83 11.96 -11.33
C GLY A 365 -3.05 11.63 -12.19
N ILE A 366 -4.26 11.58 -11.61
CA ILE A 366 -5.51 11.38 -12.35
C ILE A 366 -5.69 12.48 -13.41
N MET A 367 -5.52 13.75 -13.03
CA MET A 367 -5.70 14.88 -13.95
C MET A 367 -4.63 14.90 -15.03
N ASN A 368 -3.38 14.63 -14.70
CA ASN A 368 -2.30 14.55 -15.68
C ASN A 368 -2.52 13.42 -16.69
N LEU A 369 -2.90 12.22 -16.25
CA LEU A 369 -3.16 11.09 -17.14
C LEU A 369 -4.31 11.35 -18.13
N ILE A 370 -5.42 11.95 -17.65
CA ILE A 370 -6.64 12.06 -18.44
C ILE A 370 -6.62 13.29 -19.33
N TYR A 371 -6.14 14.43 -18.83
CA TYR A 371 -6.26 15.70 -19.56
C TYR A 371 -4.95 16.17 -20.19
N ASN A 372 -3.80 15.88 -19.56
CA ASN A 372 -2.51 16.25 -20.13
C ASN A 372 -1.95 15.16 -21.04
N GLY A 373 -2.17 13.88 -20.67
CA GLY A 373 -1.64 12.71 -21.35
C GLY A 373 -2.61 11.93 -22.24
N ASP A 374 -3.91 12.23 -22.19
CA ASP A 374 -4.96 11.49 -22.91
C ASP A 374 -4.83 9.96 -22.86
N ILE A 375 -4.93 9.41 -21.65
CA ILE A 375 -4.87 7.95 -21.41
C ILE A 375 -5.89 7.15 -22.23
N THR A 376 -6.95 7.80 -22.74
CA THR A 376 -7.99 7.16 -23.56
C THR A 376 -7.46 6.65 -24.89
N THR A 377 -6.31 7.18 -25.36
CA THR A 377 -5.60 6.75 -26.57
C THR A 377 -4.65 5.57 -26.32
N GLN A 378 -4.56 5.09 -25.09
CA GLN A 378 -3.70 3.98 -24.65
C GLN A 378 -2.19 4.19 -24.98
N PRO A 379 -1.59 5.31 -24.53
CA PRO A 379 -0.16 5.55 -24.74
C PRO A 379 0.69 4.55 -23.95
N SER A 380 1.93 4.32 -24.39
CA SER A 380 2.89 3.55 -23.59
C SER A 380 3.28 4.33 -22.33
N LEU A 381 3.16 3.69 -21.15
CA LEU A 381 3.47 4.31 -19.85
C LEU A 381 4.99 4.21 -19.57
N THR A 382 5.78 5.00 -20.30
CA THR A 382 7.25 5.06 -20.13
C THR A 382 7.66 6.22 -19.22
N ASP A 383 8.92 6.19 -18.75
CA ASP A 383 9.48 7.27 -17.94
C ASP A 383 9.60 8.60 -18.76
N GLU A 384 9.82 8.51 -20.08
CA GLU A 384 9.79 9.66 -20.98
C GLU A 384 8.40 10.27 -21.05
N TYR A 385 7.37 9.42 -21.20
CA TYR A 385 5.98 9.90 -21.23
C TYR A 385 5.55 10.47 -19.88
N TYR A 386 5.98 9.87 -18.75
CA TYR A 386 5.80 10.47 -17.44
C TYR A 386 6.37 11.88 -17.39
N SER A 387 7.62 12.06 -17.80
CA SER A 387 8.29 13.36 -17.82
C SER A 387 7.57 14.39 -18.70
N GLU A 388 7.06 13.96 -19.85
CA GLU A 388 6.32 14.81 -20.78
C GLU A 388 5.03 15.35 -20.16
N ILE A 389 4.24 14.51 -19.51
CA ILE A 389 2.92 14.91 -19.00
C ILE A 389 2.93 15.44 -17.55
N CYS A 390 3.88 14.98 -16.73
CA CYS A 390 3.88 15.24 -15.30
C CYS A 390 4.88 16.33 -14.87
N ASN A 391 5.95 16.52 -15.65
CA ASN A 391 6.98 17.54 -15.38
C ASN A 391 6.94 18.75 -16.34
N SER A 392 5.91 18.82 -17.18
CA SER A 392 5.74 19.93 -18.14
C SER A 392 5.14 21.16 -17.46
N PRO A 393 5.29 22.38 -18.07
CA PRO A 393 4.60 23.58 -17.59
C PRO A 393 3.07 23.49 -17.60
N LYS A 394 2.51 22.47 -18.27
CA LYS A 394 1.07 22.17 -18.33
C LYS A 394 0.65 21.15 -17.28
N ALA A 395 1.59 20.63 -16.48
CA ALA A 395 1.26 19.69 -15.43
C ALA A 395 0.43 20.35 -14.34
N PHE A 396 -0.59 19.62 -13.89
CA PHE A 396 -1.44 20.07 -12.80
C PHE A 396 -0.65 20.19 -11.50
N SER A 397 -1.05 21.16 -10.68
CA SER A 397 -0.62 21.33 -9.30
C SER A 397 -1.67 20.77 -8.35
N VAL A 398 -1.27 20.46 -7.10
CA VAL A 398 -2.21 19.94 -6.09
C VAL A 398 -1.90 20.52 -4.72
N ARG A 399 -2.96 20.73 -3.93
CA ARG A 399 -2.85 21.06 -2.51
C ARG A 399 -3.91 20.30 -1.70
N GLN A 400 -3.57 19.92 -0.50
CA GLN A 400 -4.55 19.46 0.49
C GLN A 400 -5.06 20.68 1.24
N THR A 401 -6.33 21.05 1.06
CA THR A 401 -6.94 22.26 1.62
C THR A 401 -7.61 22.01 2.96
N LYS A 402 -7.98 20.75 3.25
CA LYS A 402 -8.43 20.27 4.55
C LYS A 402 -7.75 18.95 4.87
N CYS A 403 -7.36 18.78 6.12
CA CYS A 403 -6.71 17.56 6.60
C CYS A 403 -7.33 17.09 7.91
N ARG A 404 -7.91 15.90 7.88
CA ARG A 404 -8.53 15.30 9.05
C ARG A 404 -7.54 15.10 10.19
N ALA A 405 -6.32 14.74 9.91
CA ALA A 405 -5.26 14.61 10.90
C ALA A 405 -4.90 15.94 11.60
N MET A 406 -5.18 17.08 10.97
CA MET A 406 -5.03 18.40 11.58
C MET A 406 -6.25 18.84 12.39
N GLY A 407 -7.36 18.13 12.29
CA GLY A 407 -8.59 18.39 13.02
C GLY A 407 -9.78 18.85 12.18
N ASP A 408 -9.66 18.83 10.85
CA ASP A 408 -10.80 19.00 9.95
C ASP A 408 -11.72 17.75 9.97
N ASP A 409 -12.97 17.91 9.51
CA ASP A 409 -13.92 16.80 9.44
C ASP A 409 -13.57 15.75 8.37
N GLN A 410 -12.84 16.17 7.33
CA GLN A 410 -12.51 15.34 6.16
C GLN A 410 -11.24 15.85 5.48
N ASP A 411 -10.67 15.02 4.60
CA ASP A 411 -9.58 15.44 3.73
C ASP A 411 -10.14 16.02 2.43
N ILE A 412 -9.61 17.15 1.98
CA ILE A 412 -9.96 17.76 0.69
C ILE A 412 -8.71 18.08 -0.10
N PHE A 413 -8.68 17.58 -1.34
CA PHE A 413 -7.61 17.79 -2.29
C PHE A 413 -8.13 18.65 -3.44
N GLU A 414 -7.41 19.69 -3.76
CA GLU A 414 -7.70 20.58 -4.89
C GLU A 414 -6.56 20.49 -5.90
N VAL A 415 -6.89 20.00 -7.10
CA VAL A 415 -5.98 19.91 -8.26
C VAL A 415 -6.36 21.05 -9.21
N TYR A 416 -5.38 21.78 -9.71
CA TYR A 416 -5.57 22.94 -10.57
C TYR A 416 -4.40 23.08 -11.54
N LEU A 417 -4.67 23.77 -12.66
CA LEU A 417 -3.66 24.09 -13.67
C LEU A 417 -2.87 25.35 -13.28
#